data_2e06ac816cda4e9c9c3f4423efbc3ba6
#
_entry.id   2e06ac816cda4e9c9c3f4423efbc3ba6
#
_cell.length_a   1.000
_cell.length_b   1.000
_cell.length_c   1.000
_cell.angle_alpha   90.00
_cell.angle_beta   90.00
_cell.angle_gamma   90.00
#
_symmetry.space_group_name_H-M   'P 1'
#
loop_
_entity.id
_entity.type
_entity.pdbx_description
1 polymer ?
#
loop_
_entity_poly.entity_id
_entity_poly.type
_entity_poly.pdbx_seq_one_letter_code
_entity_poly.pdbx_strand_id
1 'polypeptide(L)'
;MKPWLKTALKIAAVLALIPVLTFTAIFGGGYAYGRLQRSHRQRTAQSCLENSQDALAEIVRAGKRVSELPAPLESMARDEGAWLFYLPCDQWVPCGLMYCEQTYSGWRRTRPLADDWYFFWDAS
;
A
#
# COMPACT_ATOMS: atom_id res chain seq x y z
N MET A 1 55.49 4.47 12.09
CA MET A 1 54.32 3.68 12.48
C MET A 1 54.59 2.20 12.24
N LYS A 2 54.32 1.37 13.22
CA LYS A 2 54.59 -0.07 13.11
C LYS A 2 53.62 -0.68 12.08
N PRO A 3 54.05 -1.62 11.22
CA PRO A 3 53.20 -2.20 10.18
C PRO A 3 51.93 -2.89 10.70
N TRP A 4 52.02 -3.53 11.88
CA TRP A 4 50.89 -4.20 12.48
C TRP A 4 49.76 -3.21 12.88
N LEU A 5 50.13 -1.99 13.23
CA LEU A 5 49.16 -0.96 13.60
C LEU A 5 48.33 -0.50 12.41
N LYS A 6 48.95 -0.37 11.24
CA LYS A 6 48.23 -0.08 9.99
C LYS A 6 47.24 -1.18 9.63
N THR A 7 47.64 -2.42 9.78
CA THR A 7 46.79 -3.58 9.55
C THR A 7 45.64 -3.62 10.54
N ALA A 8 45.91 -3.37 11.82
CA ALA A 8 44.86 -3.31 12.85
C ALA A 8 43.85 -2.20 12.58
N LEU A 9 44.29 -1.03 12.14
CA LEU A 9 43.38 0.09 11.76
C LEU A 9 42.53 -0.28 10.56
N LYS A 10 43.05 -0.94 9.56
CA LYS A 10 42.29 -1.40 8.40
C LYS A 10 41.21 -2.41 8.79
N ILE A 11 41.56 -3.37 9.64
CA ILE A 11 40.61 -4.37 10.14
C ILE A 11 39.50 -3.70 10.96
N ALA A 12 39.86 -2.78 11.84
CA ALA A 12 38.88 -2.03 12.63
C ALA A 12 37.93 -1.21 11.75
N ALA A 13 38.45 -0.57 10.70
CA ALA A 13 37.61 0.19 9.75
C ALA A 13 36.64 -0.72 9.00
N VAL A 14 37.08 -1.88 8.54
CA VAL A 14 36.23 -2.87 7.86
C VAL A 14 35.14 -3.38 8.81
N LEU A 15 35.54 -3.74 10.05
CA LEU A 15 34.58 -4.22 11.05
C LEU A 15 33.53 -3.16 11.43
N ALA A 16 33.90 -1.88 11.42
CA ALA A 16 32.97 -0.79 11.68
C ALA A 16 31.99 -0.56 10.52
N LEU A 17 32.40 -0.86 9.28
CA LEU A 17 31.54 -0.72 8.10
C LEU A 17 30.47 -1.80 8.00
N ILE A 18 30.72 -3.01 8.49
CA ILE A 18 29.77 -4.13 8.41
C ILE A 18 28.43 -3.80 9.05
N PRO A 19 28.33 -3.29 10.30
CA PRO A 19 27.04 -2.92 10.90
C PRO A 19 26.32 -1.81 10.13
N VAL A 20 27.06 -0.83 9.61
CA VAL A 20 26.48 0.29 8.86
C VAL A 20 25.86 -0.21 7.55
N LEU A 21 26.58 -1.06 6.81
CA LEU A 21 26.08 -1.65 5.56
C LEU A 21 24.85 -2.54 5.81
N THR A 22 24.89 -3.36 6.85
CA THR A 22 23.77 -4.22 7.23
C THR A 22 22.55 -3.40 7.61
N PHE A 23 22.72 -2.37 8.42
CA PHE A 23 21.64 -1.47 8.82
C PHE A 23 21.02 -0.79 7.59
N THR A 24 21.83 -0.25 6.70
CA THR A 24 21.36 0.42 5.48
C THR A 24 20.60 -0.55 4.58
N ALA A 25 21.11 -1.77 4.42
CA ALA A 25 20.44 -2.79 3.60
C ALA A 25 19.07 -3.17 4.16
N ILE A 26 18.95 -3.35 5.47
CA ILE A 26 17.67 -3.70 6.11
C ILE A 26 16.66 -2.57 5.97
N PHE A 27 17.04 -1.35 6.30
CA PHE A 27 16.12 -0.20 6.24
C PHE A 27 15.80 0.22 4.80
N GLY A 28 16.80 0.27 3.93
CA GLY A 28 16.62 0.60 2.52
C GLY A 28 15.81 -0.45 1.78
N GLY A 29 16.09 -1.74 2.02
CA GLY A 29 15.35 -2.84 1.42
C GLY A 29 13.90 -2.90 1.87
N GLY A 30 13.63 -2.70 3.17
CA GLY A 30 12.27 -2.66 3.70
C GLY A 30 11.45 -1.51 3.13
N TYR A 31 12.04 -0.34 3.01
CA TYR A 31 11.37 0.82 2.42
C TYR A 31 11.04 0.59 0.93
N ALA A 32 11.99 0.09 0.16
CA ALA A 32 11.79 -0.21 -1.26
C ALA A 32 10.71 -1.29 -1.46
N TYR A 33 10.72 -2.34 -0.65
CA TYR A 33 9.71 -3.40 -0.69
C TYR A 33 8.32 -2.86 -0.41
N GLY A 34 8.15 -2.01 0.60
CA GLY A 34 6.88 -1.37 0.91
C GLY A 34 6.35 -0.51 -0.23
N ARG A 35 7.22 0.26 -0.90
CA ARG A 35 6.83 1.06 -2.06
C ARG A 35 6.41 0.19 -3.24
N LEU A 36 7.13 -0.89 -3.51
CA LEU A 36 6.80 -1.82 -4.60
C LEU A 36 5.46 -2.51 -4.36
N GLN A 37 5.19 -2.95 -3.13
CA GLN A 37 3.90 -3.55 -2.78
C GLN A 37 2.76 -2.56 -2.95
N ARG A 38 2.92 -1.32 -2.52
CA ARG A 38 1.90 -0.28 -2.67
C ARG A 38 1.61 0.00 -4.15
N SER A 39 2.63 0.12 -4.98
CA SER A 39 2.48 0.31 -6.42
C SER A 39 1.75 -0.86 -7.07
N HIS A 40 2.11 -2.09 -6.69
CA HIS A 40 1.47 -3.29 -7.20
C HIS A 40 -0.02 -3.34 -6.82
N ARG A 41 -0.35 -3.03 -5.58
CA ARG A 41 -1.74 -3.00 -5.11
C ARG A 41 -2.55 -1.91 -5.77
N GLN A 42 -1.95 -0.75 -6.00
CA GLN A 42 -2.61 0.34 -6.73
C GLN A 42 -2.92 -0.08 -8.17
N ARG A 43 -2.01 -0.77 -8.86
CA ARG A 43 -2.25 -1.30 -10.21
C ARG A 43 -3.35 -2.34 -10.20
N THR A 44 -3.38 -3.22 -9.22
CA THR A 44 -4.43 -4.22 -9.05
C THR A 44 -5.78 -3.54 -8.84
N ALA A 45 -5.85 -2.52 -8.01
CA ALA A 45 -7.06 -1.74 -7.77
C ALA A 45 -7.54 -1.06 -9.04
N GLN A 46 -6.64 -0.43 -9.78
CA GLN A 46 -6.97 0.23 -11.04
C GLN A 46 -7.48 -0.75 -12.08
N SER A 47 -6.84 -1.90 -12.23
CA SER A 47 -7.27 -2.96 -13.14
C SER A 47 -8.65 -3.51 -12.76
N CYS A 48 -8.89 -3.72 -11.47
CA CYS A 48 -10.19 -4.14 -10.96
C CYS A 48 -11.27 -3.11 -11.28
N LEU A 49 -10.99 -1.84 -11.08
CA LEU A 49 -11.92 -0.75 -11.41
C LEU A 49 -12.23 -0.73 -12.89
N GLU A 50 -11.23 -0.79 -13.76
CA GLU A 50 -11.43 -0.78 -15.21
C GLU A 50 -12.28 -1.96 -15.68
N ASN A 51 -12.07 -3.15 -15.11
CA ASN A 51 -12.78 -4.36 -15.51
C ASN A 51 -14.18 -4.48 -14.89
N SER A 52 -14.44 -3.82 -13.76
CA SER A 52 -15.66 -4.03 -12.98
C SER A 52 -16.37 -2.72 -12.62
N GLN A 53 -16.04 -1.62 -13.29
CA GLN A 53 -16.57 -0.29 -12.96
C GLN A 53 -18.12 -0.27 -13.00
N ASP A 54 -18.71 -0.87 -14.01
CA ASP A 54 -20.17 -0.89 -14.16
C ASP A 54 -20.84 -1.66 -13.02
N ALA A 55 -20.29 -2.82 -12.67
CA ALA A 55 -20.80 -3.63 -11.56
C ALA A 55 -20.68 -2.90 -10.22
N LEU A 56 -19.56 -2.25 -9.97
CA LEU A 56 -19.33 -1.49 -8.75
C LEU A 56 -20.22 -0.25 -8.68
N ALA A 57 -20.43 0.43 -9.80
CA ALA A 57 -21.33 1.57 -9.88
C ALA A 57 -22.77 1.16 -9.55
N GLU A 58 -23.22 0.00 -10.01
CA GLU A 58 -24.54 -0.53 -9.66
C GLU A 58 -24.68 -0.82 -8.17
N ILE A 59 -23.65 -1.40 -7.55
CA ILE A 59 -23.65 -1.65 -6.09
C ILE A 59 -23.81 -0.34 -5.32
N VAL A 60 -23.06 0.69 -5.70
CA VAL A 60 -23.15 2.01 -5.07
C VAL A 60 -24.51 2.63 -5.29
N ARG A 61 -25.06 2.54 -6.50
CA ARG A 61 -26.39 3.08 -6.84
C ARG A 61 -27.50 2.40 -6.06
N ALA A 62 -27.42 1.07 -5.90
CA ALA A 62 -28.39 0.30 -5.14
C ALA A 62 -28.34 0.61 -3.64
N GLY A 63 -27.20 1.09 -3.13
CA GLY A 63 -27.03 1.44 -1.74
C GLY A 63 -27.07 0.26 -0.78
N LYS A 64 -26.86 -0.96 -1.26
CA LYS A 64 -26.96 -2.17 -0.46
C LYS A 64 -25.65 -2.95 -0.47
N ARG A 65 -25.34 -3.58 0.67
CA ARG A 65 -24.26 -4.57 0.73
C ARG A 65 -24.63 -5.80 -0.08
N VAL A 66 -23.69 -6.32 -0.83
CA VAL A 66 -23.85 -7.55 -1.60
C VAL A 66 -22.94 -8.65 -1.02
N SER A 67 -23.37 -9.90 -1.15
CA SER A 67 -22.60 -11.04 -0.68
C SER A 67 -21.47 -11.41 -1.64
N GLU A 68 -21.62 -11.07 -2.92
CA GLU A 68 -20.62 -11.35 -3.93
C GLU A 68 -20.11 -10.05 -4.54
N LEU A 69 -18.79 -9.91 -4.57
CA LEU A 69 -18.11 -8.76 -5.16
C LEU A 69 -17.32 -9.21 -6.38
N PRO A 70 -17.14 -8.32 -7.39
CA PRO A 70 -16.25 -8.62 -8.49
C PRO A 70 -14.84 -8.98 -7.98
N ALA A 71 -14.25 -10.06 -8.50
CA ALA A 71 -12.90 -10.43 -8.13
C ALA A 71 -11.91 -9.34 -8.57
N PRO A 72 -10.85 -9.04 -7.80
CA PRO A 72 -10.37 -9.71 -6.59
C PRO A 72 -10.90 -9.14 -5.27
N LEU A 73 -11.95 -8.35 -5.27
CA LEU A 73 -12.47 -7.72 -4.05
C LEU A 73 -13.04 -8.76 -3.08
N GLU A 74 -12.75 -8.59 -1.79
CA GLU A 74 -13.16 -9.54 -0.75
C GLU A 74 -14.32 -9.05 0.11
N SER A 75 -14.36 -7.75 0.41
CA SER A 75 -15.35 -7.18 1.31
C SER A 75 -15.63 -5.73 0.99
N MET A 76 -16.72 -5.20 1.55
CA MET A 76 -17.07 -3.80 1.40
C MET A 76 -17.51 -3.23 2.74
N ALA A 77 -17.36 -1.91 2.88
CA ALA A 77 -17.78 -1.17 4.07
C ALA A 77 -18.16 0.26 3.68
N ARG A 78 -18.69 1.01 4.62
CA ARG A 78 -18.93 2.45 4.46
C ARG A 78 -18.19 3.21 5.55
N ASP A 79 -17.65 4.38 5.19
CA ASP A 79 -16.93 5.25 6.12
C ASP A 79 -17.02 6.70 5.65
N GLU A 80 -17.51 7.59 6.51
CA GLU A 80 -17.61 9.02 6.22
C GLU A 80 -18.29 9.35 4.88
N GLY A 81 -19.33 8.61 4.53
CA GLY A 81 -20.04 8.78 3.28
C GLY A 81 -19.39 8.13 2.06
N ALA A 82 -18.24 7.53 2.22
CA ALA A 82 -17.54 6.81 1.16
C ALA A 82 -17.88 5.31 1.19
N TRP A 83 -17.83 4.69 0.02
CA TRP A 83 -17.93 3.24 -0.14
C TRP A 83 -16.53 2.67 -0.27
N LEU A 84 -16.21 1.69 0.56
CA LEU A 84 -14.91 1.03 0.60
C LEU A 84 -15.04 -0.40 0.08
N PHE A 85 -14.20 -0.78 -0.87
CA PHE A 85 -14.12 -2.12 -1.41
C PHE A 85 -12.72 -2.64 -1.17
N TYR A 86 -12.58 -3.62 -0.29
CA TYR A 86 -11.28 -4.12 0.15
C TYR A 86 -10.72 -5.15 -0.81
N LEU A 87 -9.44 -4.97 -1.16
CA LEU A 87 -8.64 -5.98 -1.85
C LEU A 87 -8.06 -6.97 -0.85
N PRO A 88 -7.70 -8.22 -1.29
CA PRO A 88 -6.95 -9.12 -0.46
C PRO A 88 -5.57 -8.53 -0.18
N CYS A 89 -5.37 -8.02 1.00
CA CYS A 89 -4.15 -7.37 1.44
C CYS A 89 -3.53 -8.13 2.59
N ASP A 90 -2.22 -7.87 2.82
CA ASP A 90 -1.59 -8.32 4.04
C ASP A 90 -2.32 -7.77 5.25
N GLN A 91 -2.26 -8.52 6.36
CA GLN A 91 -2.94 -8.22 7.60
C GLN A 91 -2.60 -6.83 8.17
N TRP A 92 -1.51 -6.23 7.71
CA TRP A 92 -0.94 -5.03 8.30
C TRP A 92 -1.46 -3.72 7.71
N VAL A 93 -1.82 -3.71 6.41
CA VAL A 93 -2.26 -2.48 5.74
C VAL A 93 -3.44 -2.78 4.81
N PRO A 94 -4.68 -2.70 5.32
CA PRO A 94 -5.85 -2.82 4.46
C PRO A 94 -5.85 -1.77 3.35
N CYS A 95 -6.21 -2.17 2.15
CA CYS A 95 -6.27 -1.30 0.99
C CYS A 95 -7.36 -1.74 0.02
N GLY A 96 -7.72 -0.87 -0.90
CA GLY A 96 -8.70 -1.20 -1.91
C GLY A 96 -9.21 -0.01 -2.70
N LEU A 97 -10.42 -0.13 -3.22
CA LEU A 97 -11.11 0.92 -3.97
C LEU A 97 -12.06 1.70 -3.05
N MET A 98 -12.10 3.01 -3.24
CA MET A 98 -13.03 3.89 -2.54
C MET A 98 -13.86 4.65 -3.58
N TYR A 99 -15.16 4.67 -3.39
CA TYR A 99 -16.06 5.55 -4.13
C TYR A 99 -16.55 6.66 -3.21
N CYS A 100 -16.32 7.91 -3.60
CA CYS A 100 -16.73 9.06 -2.82
C CYS A 100 -17.07 10.23 -3.76
N GLU A 101 -18.32 10.66 -3.79
CA GLU A 101 -18.76 11.78 -4.62
C GLU A 101 -18.36 13.13 -4.04
N GLN A 102 -18.11 13.18 -2.74
CA GLN A 102 -17.69 14.38 -2.03
C GLN A 102 -16.23 14.22 -1.57
N THR A 103 -15.65 15.32 -1.08
CA THR A 103 -14.31 15.24 -0.51
C THR A 103 -14.33 14.33 0.71
N TYR A 104 -13.49 13.28 0.67
CA TYR A 104 -13.35 12.35 1.78
C TYR A 104 -12.67 13.05 2.96
N SER A 105 -13.32 13.01 4.12
CA SER A 105 -12.85 13.66 5.34
C SER A 105 -12.30 12.67 6.36
N GLY A 106 -12.26 11.38 6.04
CA GLY A 106 -11.76 10.35 6.94
C GLY A 106 -10.24 10.34 7.06
N TRP A 107 -9.75 9.41 7.86
CA TRP A 107 -8.32 9.30 8.22
C TRP A 107 -7.50 8.46 7.24
N ARG A 108 -8.14 7.74 6.33
CA ARG A 108 -7.46 6.91 5.35
C ARG A 108 -6.79 7.76 4.29
N ARG A 109 -5.66 7.28 3.79
CA ARG A 109 -4.99 7.93 2.68
C ARG A 109 -5.60 7.46 1.36
N THR A 110 -5.70 8.38 0.41
CA THR A 110 -6.34 8.13 -0.88
C THR A 110 -5.48 8.65 -2.02
N ARG A 111 -5.65 8.02 -3.18
CA ARG A 111 -5.03 8.45 -4.42
C ARG A 111 -6.04 8.31 -5.55
N PRO A 112 -6.30 9.37 -6.34
CA PRO A 112 -7.33 9.32 -7.38
C PRO A 112 -6.97 8.34 -8.49
N LEU A 113 -7.95 7.55 -8.93
CA LEU A 113 -7.84 6.62 -10.05
C LEU A 113 -8.72 7.04 -11.22
N ALA A 114 -9.93 7.51 -10.95
CA ALA A 114 -10.92 7.98 -11.93
C ALA A 114 -11.86 8.95 -11.22
N ASP A 115 -12.86 9.47 -11.93
CA ASP A 115 -13.87 10.35 -11.34
C ASP A 115 -14.58 9.66 -10.18
N ASP A 116 -14.50 10.24 -8.98
CA ASP A 116 -15.08 9.74 -7.74
C ASP A 116 -14.54 8.39 -7.25
N TRP A 117 -13.57 7.82 -7.94
CA TRP A 117 -12.93 6.56 -7.57
C TRP A 117 -11.48 6.80 -7.14
N TYR A 118 -11.10 6.17 -6.00
CA TYR A 118 -9.80 6.34 -5.38
C TYR A 118 -9.23 4.99 -4.98
N PHE A 119 -7.91 4.89 -5.01
CA PHE A 119 -7.20 3.84 -4.28
C PHE A 119 -6.98 4.34 -2.86
N PHE A 120 -7.36 3.55 -1.87
CA PHE A 120 -7.15 3.91 -0.46
C PHE A 120 -6.29 2.88 0.26
N TRP A 121 -5.65 3.33 1.32
CA TRP A 121 -4.97 2.45 2.26
C TRP A 121 -5.03 3.06 3.66
N ASP A 122 -5.03 2.19 4.66
CA ASP A 122 -5.02 2.62 6.04
C ASP A 122 -3.60 3.07 6.41
N ALA A 123 -3.47 4.33 6.83
CA ALA A 123 -2.21 4.87 7.33
C ALA A 123 -2.09 4.52 8.81
N SER A 124 -1.18 3.62 9.11
CA SER A 124 -0.84 3.29 10.49
C SER A 124 0.29 4.18 10.99
#